data_809a2edab9d97dce7ed9388002a06723
#
_entry.id   809a2edab9d97dce7ed9388002a06723
#
_cell.length_a   1.000
_cell.length_b   1.000
_cell.length_c   1.000
_cell.angle_alpha   90.00
_cell.angle_beta   90.00
_cell.angle_gamma   90.00
#
_symmetry.space_group_name_H-M   'P 1'
#
loop_
_entity.id
_entity.type
_entity.pdbx_description
1 polymer ?
#
loop_
_entity_poly.entity_id
_entity_poly.type
_entity_poly.pdbx_seq_one_letter_code
_entity_poly.pdbx_strand_id
1 'polypeptide(L)'
;MTLSYRLLLAVVLASGMLSLTASRVIPLGMPIYAQEKSVKPGINDAFKNPDINKYLKTFEGESREIYQQRQKIVAVCALRQGMVVADIGAGTGLFTRLFAQEVGPEGKVYAVDISEKFLAHIERTCRDAGLRNVITVQGSDTSPNLPPQSVDLVFLCDTYHHFEYPFRMMTAIHAALKPHGKVVLIDFHRIPGKSSEWVLGHVRAGQEVFEKEILSCGFRKLREEKELGLKENYCLIFEKVMAERDGSSASEKRSSASEKK
;
A
#
# COMPACT_ATOMS: atom_id res chain seq x y z
N MET A 1 64.25 43.45 -40.92
CA MET A 1 63.09 43.52 -41.83
C MET A 1 62.65 42.11 -42.13
N THR A 2 61.40 41.89 -42.09
CA THR A 2 60.45 40.79 -42.40
C THR A 2 59.98 39.94 -41.24
N LEU A 3 58.75 40.28 -40.88
CA LEU A 3 57.80 39.60 -40.00
C LEU A 3 57.33 38.30 -40.66
N SER A 4 57.30 37.21 -39.93
CA SER A 4 56.57 36.00 -40.33
C SER A 4 55.65 35.58 -39.22
N TYR A 5 54.32 35.74 -39.39
CA TYR A 5 53.23 35.27 -38.56
C TYR A 5 53.11 33.76 -38.72
N ARG A 6 53.21 33.01 -37.61
CA ARG A 6 52.73 31.62 -37.54
C ARG A 6 51.40 31.56 -36.80
N LEU A 7 50.39 31.20 -37.55
CA LEU A 7 49.02 30.93 -37.07
C LEU A 7 49.01 29.61 -36.32
N LEU A 8 48.72 29.64 -35.00
CA LEU A 8 48.46 28.44 -34.20
C LEU A 8 46.95 28.15 -34.25
N LEU A 9 46.60 27.04 -34.90
CA LEU A 9 45.27 26.47 -34.91
C LEU A 9 45.05 25.66 -33.62
N ALA A 10 44.25 26.19 -32.70
CA ALA A 10 43.83 25.45 -31.52
C ALA A 10 42.59 24.62 -31.86
N VAL A 11 42.74 23.30 -31.91
CA VAL A 11 41.63 22.36 -32.05
C VAL A 11 41.05 22.12 -30.63
N VAL A 12 39.85 22.68 -30.41
CA VAL A 12 39.07 22.41 -29.20
C VAL A 12 38.29 21.09 -29.41
N LEU A 13 38.73 20.00 -28.79
CA LEU A 13 37.97 18.76 -28.67
C LEU A 13 36.88 18.97 -27.62
N ALA A 14 35.66 19.21 -28.05
CA ALA A 14 34.50 19.20 -27.18
C ALA A 14 34.08 17.74 -26.91
N SER A 15 34.47 17.21 -25.75
CA SER A 15 33.98 15.95 -25.24
C SER A 15 32.54 16.11 -24.80
N GLY A 16 31.59 15.78 -25.68
CA GLY A 16 30.18 15.71 -25.35
C GLY A 16 29.91 14.51 -24.44
N MET A 17 29.78 14.73 -23.11
CA MET A 17 29.17 13.79 -22.22
C MET A 17 27.70 13.66 -22.54
N LEU A 18 27.34 12.58 -23.22
CA LEU A 18 25.95 12.17 -23.41
C LEU A 18 25.42 11.68 -22.07
N SER A 19 24.76 12.56 -21.32
CA SER A 19 24.03 12.20 -20.12
C SER A 19 22.83 11.35 -20.56
N LEU A 20 22.91 10.02 -20.37
CA LEU A 20 21.76 9.13 -20.48
C LEU A 20 20.82 9.44 -19.31
N THR A 21 19.90 10.37 -19.51
CA THR A 21 18.72 10.46 -18.65
C THR A 21 17.89 9.21 -18.91
N ALA A 22 17.94 8.27 -17.98
CA ALA A 22 17.00 7.15 -17.96
C ALA A 22 15.58 7.72 -17.86
N SER A 23 14.92 7.87 -19.01
CA SER A 23 13.50 8.18 -19.08
C SER A 23 12.77 7.04 -18.34
N ARG A 24 12.29 7.33 -17.12
CA ARG A 24 11.33 6.48 -16.45
C ARG A 24 10.09 6.44 -17.34
N VAL A 25 9.92 5.34 -18.05
CA VAL A 25 8.68 5.04 -18.77
C VAL A 25 7.60 4.85 -17.71
N ILE A 26 6.83 5.90 -17.46
CA ILE A 26 5.60 5.83 -16.67
C ILE A 26 4.58 5.17 -17.59
N PRO A 27 3.95 4.03 -17.19
CA PRO A 27 2.92 3.42 -18.00
C PRO A 27 1.81 4.45 -18.26
N LEU A 28 1.51 4.70 -19.52
CA LEU A 28 0.34 5.51 -19.91
C LEU A 28 -0.91 4.79 -19.37
N GLY A 29 -1.63 5.42 -18.45
CA GLY A 29 -2.95 4.94 -18.04
C GLY A 29 -3.34 5.11 -16.58
N MET A 30 -2.40 5.34 -15.66
CA MET A 30 -2.77 5.69 -14.29
C MET A 30 -2.66 7.21 -14.10
N PRO A 31 -3.75 7.88 -13.67
CA PRO A 31 -3.62 9.26 -13.24
C PRO A 31 -2.67 9.28 -12.03
N ILE A 32 -1.53 9.92 -12.18
CA ILE A 32 -0.68 10.28 -11.04
C ILE A 32 -1.46 11.35 -10.29
N TYR A 33 -2.21 10.94 -9.29
CA TYR A 33 -2.84 11.89 -8.37
C TYR A 33 -1.72 12.53 -7.55
N ALA A 34 -1.23 13.67 -8.00
CA ALA A 34 -0.38 14.56 -7.24
C ALA A 34 -1.23 15.22 -6.14
N GLN A 35 -1.63 14.44 -5.14
CA GLN A 35 -2.28 15.01 -3.97
C GLN A 35 -1.26 15.85 -3.20
N GLU A 36 -1.43 17.17 -3.22
CA GLU A 36 -0.51 18.13 -2.60
C GLU A 36 -0.88 18.44 -1.15
N LYS A 37 -2.16 18.29 -0.77
CA LYS A 37 -2.66 18.66 0.55
C LYS A 37 -3.26 17.46 1.27
N SER A 38 -3.02 17.40 2.59
CA SER A 38 -3.67 16.46 3.49
C SER A 38 -5.20 16.68 3.47
N VAL A 39 -5.97 15.58 3.45
CA VAL A 39 -7.44 15.62 3.55
C VAL A 39 -7.92 15.80 5.00
N LYS A 40 -7.06 15.51 5.99
CA LYS A 40 -7.32 15.72 7.41
C LYS A 40 -6.00 15.89 8.19
N PRO A 41 -5.38 17.08 8.14
CA PRO A 41 -4.10 17.33 8.82
C PRO A 41 -4.16 17.01 10.30
N GLY A 42 -3.13 16.33 10.83
CA GLY A 42 -2.97 16.05 12.25
C GLY A 42 -3.80 14.90 12.80
N ILE A 43 -4.51 14.15 11.98
CA ILE A 43 -5.28 12.97 12.43
C ILE A 43 -4.37 11.91 13.07
N ASN A 44 -3.09 11.89 12.70
CA ASN A 44 -2.10 10.94 13.17
C ASN A 44 -1.29 11.41 14.39
N ASP A 45 -1.52 12.62 14.92
CA ASP A 45 -0.68 13.19 15.99
C ASP A 45 -0.66 12.32 17.25
N ALA A 46 -1.79 11.71 17.62
CA ALA A 46 -1.89 10.82 18.76
C ALA A 46 -1.06 9.53 18.63
N PHE A 47 -0.71 9.14 17.39
CA PHE A 47 0.03 7.91 17.09
C PHE A 47 1.53 8.13 16.92
N LYS A 48 2.00 9.37 16.84
CA LYS A 48 3.43 9.68 16.75
C LYS A 48 4.20 9.22 18.00
N ASN A 49 3.55 9.26 19.18
CA ASN A 49 4.14 8.83 20.44
C ASN A 49 3.12 8.11 21.33
N PRO A 50 2.63 6.91 20.92
CA PRO A 50 1.53 6.24 21.62
C PRO A 50 1.95 5.66 22.96
N ASP A 51 0.98 5.61 23.89
CA ASP A 51 1.04 4.75 25.07
C ASP A 51 0.59 3.34 24.66
N ILE A 52 1.53 2.42 24.56
CA ILE A 52 1.28 1.04 24.13
C ILE A 52 0.24 0.35 25.01
N ASN A 53 0.30 0.51 26.33
CA ASN A 53 -0.63 -0.15 27.24
C ASN A 53 -2.07 0.35 27.09
N LYS A 54 -2.23 1.64 26.82
CA LYS A 54 -3.54 2.21 26.48
C LYS A 54 -4.08 1.59 25.19
N TYR A 55 -3.25 1.54 24.13
CA TYR A 55 -3.70 1.02 22.84
C TYR A 55 -3.91 -0.50 22.83
N LEU A 56 -3.16 -1.27 23.61
CA LEU A 56 -3.47 -2.69 23.83
C LEU A 56 -4.88 -2.88 24.38
N LYS A 57 -5.27 -2.12 25.42
CA LYS A 57 -6.63 -2.17 25.98
C LYS A 57 -7.69 -1.74 24.97
N THR A 58 -7.38 -0.76 24.11
CA THR A 58 -8.30 -0.23 23.12
C THR A 58 -8.44 -1.17 21.92
N PHE A 59 -7.35 -1.70 21.39
CA PHE A 59 -7.34 -2.46 20.13
C PHE A 59 -7.57 -3.95 20.33
N GLU A 60 -7.12 -4.50 21.44
CA GLU A 60 -7.22 -5.93 21.77
C GLU A 60 -8.21 -6.18 22.93
N GLY A 61 -9.08 -5.22 23.26
CA GLY A 61 -10.09 -5.34 24.30
C GLY A 61 -11.26 -6.23 23.86
N GLU A 62 -11.76 -7.06 24.79
CA GLU A 62 -12.88 -7.98 24.56
C GLU A 62 -14.17 -7.29 24.10
N SER A 63 -14.35 -5.99 24.37
CA SER A 63 -15.53 -5.24 23.97
C SER A 63 -15.49 -4.80 22.49
N ARG A 64 -14.32 -4.83 21.84
CA ARG A 64 -14.16 -4.37 20.46
C ARG A 64 -14.60 -5.46 19.47
N GLU A 65 -15.55 -5.17 18.59
CA GLU A 65 -16.06 -6.15 17.63
C GLU A 65 -14.99 -6.71 16.70
N ILE A 66 -14.00 -5.90 16.29
CA ILE A 66 -12.86 -6.34 15.50
C ILE A 66 -12.06 -7.42 16.22
N TYR A 67 -11.82 -7.25 17.53
CA TYR A 67 -11.14 -8.27 18.34
C TYR A 67 -11.98 -9.54 18.49
N GLN A 68 -13.28 -9.41 18.75
CA GLN A 68 -14.20 -10.55 18.84
C GLN A 68 -14.27 -11.36 17.55
N GLN A 69 -14.29 -10.69 16.40
CA GLN A 69 -14.41 -11.32 15.08
C GLN A 69 -13.06 -11.60 14.40
N ARG A 70 -11.93 -11.40 15.08
CA ARG A 70 -10.58 -11.47 14.48
C ARG A 70 -10.32 -12.75 13.68
N GLN A 71 -10.79 -13.90 14.14
CA GLN A 71 -10.59 -15.16 13.42
C GLN A 71 -11.38 -15.22 12.10
N LYS A 72 -12.62 -14.73 12.11
CA LYS A 72 -13.42 -14.62 10.87
C LYS A 72 -12.80 -13.62 9.90
N ILE A 73 -12.26 -12.51 10.42
CA ILE A 73 -11.56 -11.51 9.60
C ILE A 73 -10.34 -12.13 8.93
N VAL A 74 -9.54 -12.90 9.67
CA VAL A 74 -8.40 -13.64 9.10
C VAL A 74 -8.87 -14.62 8.02
N ALA A 75 -9.96 -15.35 8.25
CA ALA A 75 -10.51 -16.28 7.24
C ALA A 75 -10.95 -15.57 5.95
N VAL A 76 -11.53 -14.37 6.05
CA VAL A 76 -11.92 -13.55 4.88
C VAL A 76 -10.71 -13.14 4.02
N CYS A 77 -9.54 -12.99 4.63
CA CYS A 77 -8.30 -12.70 3.90
C CYS A 77 -7.87 -13.88 2.99
N ALA A 78 -8.41 -15.08 3.18
CA ALA A 78 -8.13 -16.28 2.39
C ALA A 78 -6.62 -16.54 2.22
N LEU A 79 -5.88 -16.42 3.31
CA LEU A 79 -4.44 -16.62 3.34
C LEU A 79 -4.06 -18.08 3.08
N ARG A 80 -2.89 -18.30 2.54
CA ARG A 80 -2.29 -19.61 2.29
C ARG A 80 -0.84 -19.59 2.75
N GLN A 81 -0.33 -20.75 3.08
CA GLN A 81 1.09 -20.94 3.38
C GLN A 81 1.98 -20.36 2.26
N GLY A 82 3.02 -19.66 2.65
CA GLY A 82 3.98 -19.03 1.72
C GLY A 82 3.55 -17.66 1.19
N MET A 83 2.33 -17.17 1.46
CA MET A 83 1.92 -15.82 1.03
C MET A 83 2.70 -14.73 1.73
N VAL A 84 2.83 -13.59 1.06
CA VAL A 84 3.39 -12.34 1.60
C VAL A 84 2.26 -11.35 1.83
N VAL A 85 2.08 -10.92 3.08
CA VAL A 85 1.01 -10.02 3.53
C VAL A 85 1.60 -8.73 4.05
N ALA A 86 0.94 -7.60 3.82
CA ALA A 86 1.24 -6.34 4.49
C ALA A 86 0.05 -5.95 5.38
N ASP A 87 0.31 -5.80 6.67
CA ASP A 87 -0.58 -5.23 7.68
C ASP A 87 -0.22 -3.76 7.85
N ILE A 88 -0.99 -2.86 7.23
CA ILE A 88 -0.69 -1.41 7.19
C ILE A 88 -1.53 -0.67 8.22
N GLY A 89 -0.86 0.10 9.09
CA GLY A 89 -1.41 0.61 10.34
C GLY A 89 -1.52 -0.52 11.36
N ALA A 90 -0.45 -1.30 11.48
CA ALA A 90 -0.43 -2.53 12.28
C ALA A 90 -0.69 -2.32 13.78
N GLY A 91 -0.49 -1.10 14.29
CA GLY A 91 -0.77 -0.72 15.68
C GLY A 91 -0.09 -1.64 16.68
N THR A 92 -0.88 -2.35 17.50
CA THR A 92 -0.35 -3.31 18.49
C THR A 92 0.08 -4.67 17.90
N GLY A 93 -0.13 -4.88 16.58
CA GLY A 93 0.26 -6.10 15.89
C GLY A 93 -0.70 -7.28 16.08
N LEU A 94 -1.95 -7.03 16.45
CA LEU A 94 -2.96 -8.07 16.58
C LEU A 94 -3.05 -8.94 15.33
N PHE A 95 -3.32 -8.33 14.18
CA PHE A 95 -3.44 -9.05 12.91
C PHE A 95 -2.09 -9.50 12.37
N THR A 96 -1.03 -8.74 12.57
CA THR A 96 0.33 -9.15 12.23
C THR A 96 0.67 -10.54 12.77
N ARG A 97 0.40 -10.80 14.08
CA ARG A 97 0.68 -12.08 14.70
C ARG A 97 -0.19 -13.20 14.14
N LEU A 98 -1.48 -12.94 13.92
CA LEU A 98 -2.42 -13.91 13.35
C LEU A 98 -2.02 -14.27 11.90
N PHE A 99 -1.70 -13.27 11.09
CA PHE A 99 -1.24 -13.49 9.70
C PHE A 99 0.07 -14.26 9.65
N ALA A 100 1.01 -13.98 10.54
CA ALA A 100 2.29 -14.68 10.59
C ALA A 100 2.12 -16.19 10.87
N GLN A 101 1.14 -16.56 11.69
CA GLN A 101 0.77 -17.95 11.94
C GLN A 101 0.13 -18.60 10.69
N GLU A 102 -0.81 -17.89 10.05
CA GLU A 102 -1.54 -18.40 8.88
C GLU A 102 -0.65 -18.63 7.65
N VAL A 103 0.24 -17.69 7.35
CA VAL A 103 1.13 -17.82 6.18
C VAL A 103 2.31 -18.77 6.45
N GLY A 104 2.56 -19.13 7.71
CA GLY A 104 3.61 -20.07 8.11
C GLY A 104 5.04 -19.58 7.87
N PRO A 105 6.05 -20.41 8.18
CA PRO A 105 7.45 -20.01 8.17
C PRO A 105 7.98 -19.63 6.78
N GLU A 106 7.41 -20.17 5.72
CA GLU A 106 7.78 -19.85 4.33
C GLU A 106 7.10 -18.57 3.81
N GLY A 107 6.04 -18.09 4.50
CA GLY A 107 5.38 -16.84 4.21
C GLY A 107 6.09 -15.65 4.88
N LYS A 108 5.52 -14.46 4.68
CA LYS A 108 6.07 -13.23 5.27
C LYS A 108 4.96 -12.25 5.60
N VAL A 109 5.11 -11.54 6.72
CA VAL A 109 4.24 -10.43 7.09
C VAL A 109 5.06 -9.17 7.24
N TYR A 110 4.74 -8.15 6.46
CA TYR A 110 5.22 -6.80 6.68
C TYR A 110 4.24 -6.09 7.63
N ALA A 111 4.70 -5.78 8.84
CA ALA A 111 3.98 -4.93 9.79
C ALA A 111 4.39 -3.48 9.53
N VAL A 112 3.50 -2.71 8.94
CA VAL A 112 3.76 -1.32 8.56
C VAL A 112 3.04 -0.37 9.50
N ASP A 113 3.75 0.56 10.11
CA ASP A 113 3.18 1.61 10.94
C ASP A 113 4.02 2.88 10.86
N ILE A 114 3.43 4.04 11.15
CA ILE A 114 4.14 5.32 11.25
C ILE A 114 4.86 5.47 12.58
N SER A 115 4.44 4.74 13.61
CA SER A 115 4.94 4.80 14.97
C SER A 115 6.05 3.79 15.23
N GLU A 116 7.27 4.27 15.47
CA GLU A 116 8.40 3.43 15.89
C GLU A 116 8.10 2.63 17.17
N LYS A 117 7.29 3.19 18.09
CA LYS A 117 6.91 2.50 19.32
C LYS A 117 6.03 1.28 19.06
N PHE A 118 5.07 1.39 18.13
CA PHE A 118 4.29 0.23 17.73
C PHE A 118 5.16 -0.81 17.03
N LEU A 119 6.03 -0.40 16.12
CA LEU A 119 6.93 -1.32 15.42
C LEU A 119 7.86 -2.06 16.40
N ALA A 120 8.47 -1.35 17.37
CA ALA A 120 9.29 -1.97 18.40
C ALA A 120 8.50 -2.94 19.29
N HIS A 121 7.23 -2.61 19.60
CA HIS A 121 6.34 -3.51 20.33
C HIS A 121 6.03 -4.78 19.52
N ILE A 122 5.69 -4.65 18.24
CA ILE A 122 5.42 -5.77 17.34
C ILE A 122 6.65 -6.68 17.24
N GLU A 123 7.82 -6.12 17.00
CA GLU A 123 9.07 -6.88 16.89
C GLU A 123 9.34 -7.71 18.15
N ARG A 124 9.19 -7.09 19.32
CA ARG A 124 9.36 -7.78 20.60
C ARG A 124 8.35 -8.91 20.77
N THR A 125 7.05 -8.62 20.61
CA THR A 125 5.98 -9.60 20.85
C THR A 125 5.99 -10.74 19.84
N CYS A 126 6.34 -10.49 18.59
CA CYS A 126 6.53 -11.53 17.57
C CYS A 126 7.73 -12.41 17.89
N ARG A 127 8.86 -11.83 18.28
CA ARG A 127 10.05 -12.58 18.71
C ARG A 127 9.74 -13.47 19.93
N ASP A 128 9.06 -12.92 20.93
CA ASP A 128 8.69 -13.66 22.16
C ASP A 128 7.72 -14.82 21.86
N ALA A 129 6.85 -14.64 20.83
CA ALA A 129 5.97 -15.69 20.32
C ALA A 129 6.62 -16.67 19.33
N GLY A 130 7.92 -16.54 19.07
CA GLY A 130 8.65 -17.40 18.12
C GLY A 130 8.32 -17.16 16.64
N LEU A 131 7.61 -16.08 16.30
CA LEU A 131 7.28 -15.70 14.92
C LEU A 131 8.51 -15.05 14.27
N ARG A 132 9.12 -15.73 13.31
CA ARG A 132 10.36 -15.30 12.63
C ARG A 132 10.11 -14.71 11.24
N ASN A 133 8.89 -14.76 10.76
CA ASN A 133 8.44 -14.35 9.44
C ASN A 133 7.77 -12.97 9.41
N VAL A 134 7.96 -12.16 10.45
CA VAL A 134 7.47 -10.78 10.56
C VAL A 134 8.62 -9.80 10.32
N ILE A 135 8.39 -8.80 9.49
CA ILE A 135 9.30 -7.68 9.22
C ILE A 135 8.57 -6.38 9.52
N THR A 136 9.09 -5.60 10.45
CA THR A 136 8.58 -4.26 10.73
C THR A 136 9.10 -3.26 9.70
N VAL A 137 8.22 -2.38 9.22
CA VAL A 137 8.53 -1.35 8.23
C VAL A 137 7.95 -0.02 8.69
N GLN A 138 8.78 1.01 8.81
CA GLN A 138 8.28 2.34 9.07
C GLN A 138 7.67 2.94 7.80
N GLY A 139 6.35 3.15 7.83
CA GLY A 139 5.61 3.85 6.80
C GLY A 139 5.76 5.36 6.91
N SER A 140 5.13 6.06 5.97
CA SER A 140 4.99 7.51 5.98
C SER A 140 3.53 7.89 5.70
N ASP A 141 3.20 9.18 5.75
CA ASP A 141 1.85 9.66 5.40
C ASP A 141 1.46 9.39 3.94
N THR A 142 2.42 9.05 3.09
CA THR A 142 2.23 8.92 1.63
C THR A 142 2.61 7.57 1.04
N SER A 143 3.24 6.70 1.83
CA SER A 143 3.76 5.41 1.33
C SER A 143 3.92 4.39 2.47
N PRO A 144 3.59 3.12 2.23
CA PRO A 144 3.91 2.03 3.15
C PRO A 144 5.40 1.63 3.10
N ASN A 145 6.20 2.23 2.22
CA ASN A 145 7.61 1.96 2.00
C ASN A 145 7.94 0.48 1.71
N LEU A 146 7.02 -0.20 1.04
CA LEU A 146 7.18 -1.59 0.64
C LEU A 146 7.84 -1.70 -0.75
N PRO A 147 8.61 -2.76 -1.01
CA PRO A 147 9.15 -3.00 -2.35
C PRO A 147 8.03 -3.20 -3.38
N PRO A 148 8.22 -2.80 -4.64
CA PRO A 148 7.22 -3.02 -5.69
C PRO A 148 7.00 -4.52 -5.94
N GLN A 149 5.76 -4.89 -6.23
CA GLN A 149 5.33 -6.26 -6.56
C GLN A 149 5.79 -7.32 -5.55
N SER A 150 5.80 -6.95 -4.26
CA SER A 150 6.33 -7.79 -3.19
C SER A 150 5.26 -8.50 -2.36
N VAL A 151 4.01 -8.01 -2.35
CA VAL A 151 2.96 -8.53 -1.48
C VAL A 151 1.77 -9.10 -2.25
N ASP A 152 1.19 -10.17 -1.73
CA ASP A 152 0.00 -10.82 -2.28
C ASP A 152 -1.29 -10.17 -1.77
N LEU A 153 -1.25 -9.68 -0.51
CA LEU A 153 -2.39 -9.06 0.14
C LEU A 153 -1.94 -7.88 1.00
N VAL A 154 -2.70 -6.81 0.93
CA VAL A 154 -2.63 -5.67 1.86
C VAL A 154 -3.88 -5.69 2.74
N PHE A 155 -3.70 -5.58 4.04
CA PHE A 155 -4.75 -5.49 5.03
C PHE A 155 -4.74 -4.10 5.68
N LEU A 156 -5.93 -3.51 5.79
CA LEU A 156 -6.18 -2.20 6.37
C LEU A 156 -7.37 -2.34 7.32
N CYS A 157 -7.17 -2.17 8.62
CA CYS A 157 -8.22 -2.25 9.62
C CYS A 157 -8.22 -1.02 10.51
N ASP A 158 -9.31 -0.24 10.45
CA ASP A 158 -9.45 1.03 11.16
C ASP A 158 -8.26 2.00 10.91
N THR A 159 -7.75 1.98 9.66
CA THR A 159 -6.53 2.70 9.28
C THR A 159 -6.77 3.65 8.10
N TYR A 160 -7.65 3.29 7.16
CA TYR A 160 -7.82 4.08 5.93
C TYR A 160 -8.29 5.51 6.23
N HIS A 161 -9.14 5.70 7.22
CA HIS A 161 -9.58 7.04 7.63
C HIS A 161 -8.43 7.90 8.19
N HIS A 162 -7.29 7.29 8.54
CA HIS A 162 -6.07 7.97 8.96
C HIS A 162 -5.17 8.39 7.79
N PHE A 163 -5.43 7.97 6.55
CA PHE A 163 -4.62 8.38 5.42
C PHE A 163 -4.83 9.87 5.12
N GLU A 164 -3.83 10.67 5.44
CA GLU A 164 -3.80 12.10 5.12
C GLU A 164 -3.64 12.34 3.62
N TYR A 165 -2.99 11.41 2.92
CA TYR A 165 -2.76 11.45 1.47
C TYR A 165 -3.24 10.14 0.82
N PRO A 166 -4.57 9.86 0.84
CA PRO A 166 -5.10 8.56 0.43
C PRO A 166 -4.75 8.18 -1.02
N PHE A 167 -4.74 9.11 -1.97
CA PHE A 167 -4.39 8.80 -3.34
C PHE A 167 -2.91 8.41 -3.49
N ARG A 168 -2.00 9.11 -2.80
CA ARG A 168 -0.57 8.77 -2.80
C ARG A 168 -0.32 7.43 -2.13
N MET A 169 -0.94 7.20 -0.97
CA MET A 169 -0.84 5.94 -0.25
C MET A 169 -1.37 4.78 -1.09
N MET A 170 -2.56 4.90 -1.68
CA MET A 170 -3.14 3.83 -2.50
C MET A 170 -2.37 3.57 -3.79
N THR A 171 -1.76 4.60 -4.40
CA THR A 171 -0.84 4.44 -5.53
C THR A 171 0.41 3.64 -5.12
N ALA A 172 0.98 3.93 -3.94
CA ALA A 172 2.12 3.18 -3.42
C ALA A 172 1.75 1.74 -3.04
N ILE A 173 0.58 1.51 -2.46
CA ILE A 173 0.01 0.18 -2.19
C ILE A 173 -0.18 -0.60 -3.50
N HIS A 174 -0.74 0.05 -4.54
CA HIS A 174 -0.89 -0.56 -5.85
C HIS A 174 0.45 -1.00 -6.44
N ALA A 175 1.50 -0.18 -6.32
CA ALA A 175 2.84 -0.54 -6.78
C ALA A 175 3.44 -1.73 -5.99
N ALA A 176 3.19 -1.80 -4.67
CA ALA A 176 3.69 -2.87 -3.81
C ALA A 176 2.98 -4.22 -4.05
N LEU A 177 1.73 -4.21 -4.47
CA LEU A 177 0.98 -5.43 -4.76
C LEU A 177 1.49 -6.14 -6.01
N LYS A 178 1.61 -7.46 -5.92
CA LYS A 178 1.82 -8.35 -7.07
C LYS A 178 0.63 -8.25 -8.05
N PRO A 179 0.74 -8.76 -9.29
CA PRO A 179 -0.40 -8.94 -10.18
C PRO A 179 -1.54 -9.70 -9.49
N HIS A 180 -2.77 -9.23 -9.62
CA HIS A 180 -3.96 -9.78 -8.95
C HIS A 180 -3.91 -9.75 -7.41
N GLY A 181 -2.97 -9.01 -6.83
CA GLY A 181 -2.91 -8.80 -5.39
C GLY A 181 -4.15 -8.07 -4.87
N LYS A 182 -4.50 -8.32 -3.61
CA LYS A 182 -5.77 -7.86 -3.03
C LYS A 182 -5.54 -6.85 -1.91
N VAL A 183 -6.55 -6.01 -1.71
CA VAL A 183 -6.69 -5.16 -0.53
C VAL A 183 -7.94 -5.61 0.23
N VAL A 184 -7.80 -5.90 1.51
CA VAL A 184 -8.91 -6.07 2.45
C VAL A 184 -8.96 -4.81 3.32
N LEU A 185 -10.07 -4.09 3.21
CA LEU A 185 -10.33 -2.86 3.96
C LEU A 185 -11.45 -3.11 4.97
N ILE A 186 -11.17 -2.87 6.23
CA ILE A 186 -12.16 -2.77 7.30
C ILE A 186 -12.07 -1.36 7.86
N ASP A 187 -13.22 -0.66 7.92
CA ASP A 187 -13.27 0.69 8.48
C ASP A 187 -14.68 1.01 9.00
N PHE A 188 -14.82 2.09 9.76
CA PHE A 188 -16.05 2.44 10.44
C PHE A 188 -17.17 2.89 9.49
N HIS A 189 -18.38 2.42 9.74
CA HIS A 189 -19.58 3.05 9.19
C HIS A 189 -19.73 4.46 9.76
N ARG A 190 -19.61 5.48 8.91
CA ARG A 190 -19.83 6.88 9.28
C ARG A 190 -21.21 7.35 8.77
N ILE A 191 -22.25 7.06 9.54
CA ILE A 191 -23.65 7.32 9.16
C ILE A 191 -24.27 8.29 10.16
N PRO A 192 -24.65 9.52 9.76
CA PRO A 192 -25.33 10.47 10.63
C PRO A 192 -26.59 9.85 11.27
N GLY A 193 -26.78 10.06 12.57
CA GLY A 193 -27.89 9.52 13.34
C GLY A 193 -27.79 8.03 13.71
N LYS A 194 -26.73 7.31 13.26
CA LYS A 194 -26.48 5.91 13.61
C LYS A 194 -25.12 5.69 14.28
N SER A 195 -24.06 6.25 13.70
CA SER A 195 -22.71 6.12 14.25
C SER A 195 -22.54 7.01 15.48
N SER A 196 -21.62 6.60 16.38
CA SER A 196 -21.31 7.37 17.57
C SER A 196 -20.76 8.76 17.23
N GLU A 197 -20.88 9.71 18.16
CA GLU A 197 -20.32 11.05 17.99
C GLU A 197 -18.79 11.02 17.78
N TRP A 198 -18.10 10.07 18.45
CA TRP A 198 -16.68 9.87 18.24
C TRP A 198 -16.37 9.50 16.77
N VAL A 199 -17.10 8.51 16.19
CA VAL A 199 -16.93 8.14 14.78
C VAL A 199 -17.23 9.32 13.86
N LEU A 200 -18.32 10.06 14.12
CA LEU A 200 -18.69 11.21 13.30
C LEU A 200 -17.66 12.35 13.36
N GLY A 201 -16.96 12.53 14.47
CA GLY A 201 -15.90 13.53 14.65
C GLY A 201 -14.53 13.06 14.13
N HIS A 202 -14.22 11.77 14.33
CA HIS A 202 -12.89 11.21 14.09
C HIS A 202 -12.72 10.72 12.65
N VAL A 203 -13.63 9.88 12.16
CA VAL A 203 -13.55 9.30 10.80
C VAL A 203 -13.87 10.38 9.76
N ARG A 204 -12.93 10.60 8.81
CA ARG A 204 -12.98 11.75 7.88
C ARG A 204 -14.10 11.70 6.86
N ALA A 205 -14.50 10.49 6.42
CA ALA A 205 -15.53 10.30 5.41
C ALA A 205 -16.18 8.92 5.56
N GLY A 206 -17.30 8.69 4.89
CA GLY A 206 -18.00 7.41 4.86
C GLY A 206 -17.44 6.44 3.81
N GLN A 207 -17.95 5.19 3.87
CA GLN A 207 -17.57 4.07 2.99
C GLN A 207 -17.54 4.45 1.50
N GLU A 208 -18.55 5.18 1.03
CA GLU A 208 -18.66 5.55 -0.40
C GLU A 208 -17.51 6.42 -0.90
N VAL A 209 -16.99 7.31 -0.05
CA VAL A 209 -15.86 8.17 -0.38
C VAL A 209 -14.60 7.33 -0.45
N PHE A 210 -14.35 6.46 0.53
CA PHE A 210 -13.17 5.61 0.58
C PHE A 210 -13.15 4.62 -0.59
N GLU A 211 -14.32 4.04 -0.91
CA GLU A 211 -14.44 3.16 -2.08
C GLU A 211 -14.08 3.89 -3.39
N LYS A 212 -14.61 5.10 -3.61
CA LYS A 212 -14.30 5.91 -4.80
C LYS A 212 -12.81 6.26 -4.90
N GLU A 213 -12.19 6.64 -3.79
CA GLU A 213 -10.75 6.93 -3.74
C GLU A 213 -9.92 5.70 -4.15
N ILE A 214 -10.23 4.52 -3.61
CA ILE A 214 -9.54 3.26 -3.93
C ILE A 214 -9.73 2.87 -5.39
N LEU A 215 -10.96 2.91 -5.89
CA LEU A 215 -11.27 2.60 -7.29
C LEU A 215 -10.51 3.50 -8.26
N SER A 216 -10.36 4.80 -7.93
CA SER A 216 -9.62 5.74 -8.77
C SER A 216 -8.11 5.48 -8.82
N CYS A 217 -7.58 4.70 -7.87
CA CYS A 217 -6.16 4.32 -7.80
C CYS A 217 -5.83 2.98 -8.49
N GLY A 218 -6.69 2.51 -9.41
CA GLY A 218 -6.42 1.30 -10.19
C GLY A 218 -6.80 0.00 -9.48
N PHE A 219 -7.82 0.05 -8.67
CA PHE A 219 -8.42 -1.13 -8.04
C PHE A 219 -9.82 -1.37 -8.58
N ARG A 220 -10.29 -2.62 -8.51
CA ARG A 220 -11.70 -2.97 -8.70
C ARG A 220 -12.23 -3.60 -7.41
N LYS A 221 -13.45 -3.27 -7.04
CA LYS A 221 -14.14 -3.92 -5.92
C LYS A 221 -14.55 -5.33 -6.33
N LEU A 222 -14.19 -6.31 -5.52
CA LEU A 222 -14.62 -7.68 -5.69
C LEU A 222 -15.95 -7.94 -4.98
N ARG A 223 -16.02 -7.56 -3.69
CA ARG A 223 -17.22 -7.74 -2.87
C ARG A 223 -17.16 -6.91 -1.59
N GLU A 224 -18.28 -6.82 -0.94
CA GLU A 224 -18.45 -6.43 0.45
C GLU A 224 -18.76 -7.68 1.27
N GLU A 225 -18.03 -7.88 2.36
CA GLU A 225 -18.22 -9.04 3.24
C GLU A 225 -19.14 -8.68 4.40
N LYS A 226 -20.38 -9.22 4.38
CA LYS A 226 -21.41 -8.91 5.37
C LYS A 226 -21.57 -9.97 6.45
N GLU A 227 -21.03 -11.16 6.23
CA GLU A 227 -21.20 -12.31 7.12
C GLU A 227 -20.27 -12.28 8.35
N LEU A 228 -19.44 -11.22 8.48
CA LEU A 228 -18.56 -11.06 9.62
C LEU A 228 -19.29 -10.74 10.92
N GLY A 229 -20.54 -10.24 10.84
CA GLY A 229 -21.31 -9.81 12.01
C GLY A 229 -20.82 -8.51 12.63
N LEU A 230 -20.13 -7.67 11.83
CA LEU A 230 -19.70 -6.33 12.24
C LEU A 230 -20.90 -5.39 12.24
N LYS A 231 -21.00 -4.56 13.26
CA LYS A 231 -22.08 -3.57 13.44
C LYS A 231 -21.58 -2.13 13.23
N GLU A 232 -20.36 -1.88 13.67
CA GLU A 232 -19.74 -0.55 13.61
C GLU A 232 -18.83 -0.40 12.40
N ASN A 233 -18.35 -1.53 11.85
CA ASN A 233 -17.42 -1.56 10.73
C ASN A 233 -18.02 -2.24 9.49
N TYR A 234 -17.50 -1.89 8.32
CA TYR A 234 -17.72 -2.61 7.06
C TYR A 234 -16.43 -3.31 6.62
N CYS A 235 -16.56 -4.31 5.75
CA CYS A 235 -15.41 -5.00 5.16
C CYS A 235 -15.55 -5.04 3.63
N LEU A 236 -14.59 -4.44 2.92
CA LEU A 236 -14.53 -4.39 1.46
C LEU A 236 -13.28 -5.12 0.96
N ILE A 237 -13.43 -5.84 -0.14
CA ILE A 237 -12.32 -6.53 -0.79
C ILE A 237 -12.14 -5.98 -2.19
N PHE A 238 -10.92 -5.55 -2.48
CA PHE A 238 -10.52 -5.04 -3.79
C PHE A 238 -9.41 -5.89 -4.38
N GLU A 239 -9.25 -5.79 -5.70
CA GLU A 239 -8.15 -6.40 -6.44
C GLU A 239 -7.47 -5.34 -7.30
N LYS A 240 -6.14 -5.45 -7.38
CA LYS A 240 -5.32 -4.63 -8.27
C LYS A 240 -5.71 -4.87 -9.73
N VAL A 241 -6.05 -3.80 -10.46
CA VAL A 241 -6.25 -3.85 -11.90
C VAL A 241 -4.89 -3.73 -12.58
N MET A 242 -4.62 -4.64 -13.50
CA MET A 242 -3.42 -4.56 -14.35
C MET A 242 -3.71 -3.65 -15.53
N ALA A 243 -2.75 -2.80 -15.90
CA ALA A 243 -2.80 -2.11 -17.18
C ALA A 243 -2.83 -3.16 -18.30
N GLU A 244 -3.77 -3.07 -19.23
CA GLU A 244 -3.76 -3.90 -20.43
C GLU A 244 -2.44 -3.67 -21.16
N ARG A 245 -1.71 -4.75 -21.42
CA ARG A 245 -0.56 -4.68 -22.32
C ARG A 245 -1.14 -4.53 -23.73
N ASP A 246 -0.98 -3.35 -24.32
CA ASP A 246 -1.29 -3.17 -25.74
C ASP A 246 -0.60 -4.26 -26.57
N GLY A 247 -1.37 -5.24 -26.97
CA GLY A 247 -0.96 -6.36 -27.81
C GLY A 247 -0.82 -5.97 -29.28
N SER A 248 -0.19 -4.82 -29.60
CA SER A 248 0.04 -4.37 -30.96
C SER A 248 1.52 -4.14 -31.26
N SER A 249 2.32 -5.22 -31.34
CA SER A 249 3.57 -5.17 -32.11
C SER A 249 4.18 -6.54 -32.40
N ALA A 250 3.40 -7.49 -32.93
CA ALA A 250 3.98 -8.75 -33.41
C ALA A 250 3.21 -9.38 -34.58
N SER A 251 2.68 -8.63 -35.54
CA SER A 251 2.09 -9.22 -36.75
C SER A 251 2.39 -8.52 -38.08
N GLU A 252 3.41 -7.65 -38.13
CA GLU A 252 3.84 -7.06 -39.41
C GLU A 252 5.32 -7.27 -39.70
N LYS A 253 5.79 -8.49 -39.80
CA LYS A 253 7.04 -8.87 -40.51
C LYS A 253 7.05 -10.34 -40.93
N ARG A 254 6.08 -10.77 -41.74
CA ARG A 254 6.20 -11.99 -42.52
C ARG A 254 5.29 -11.92 -43.77
N SER A 255 5.56 -11.01 -44.68
CA SER A 255 5.01 -11.09 -46.04
C SER A 255 5.78 -10.18 -46.98
N SER A 256 7.03 -10.48 -47.26
CA SER A 256 7.72 -9.98 -48.47
C SER A 256 9.04 -10.69 -48.71
N ALA A 257 8.98 -12.02 -48.95
CA ALA A 257 10.12 -12.76 -49.48
C ALA A 257 9.65 -14.07 -50.14
N SER A 258 8.87 -13.97 -51.21
CA SER A 258 8.81 -15.06 -52.21
C SER A 258 8.07 -14.57 -53.45
N GLU A 259 8.72 -13.73 -54.25
CA GLU A 259 8.44 -13.61 -55.69
C GLU A 259 9.66 -13.00 -56.38
N LYS A 260 10.60 -13.88 -56.74
CA LYS A 260 11.50 -13.73 -57.90
C LYS A 260 12.29 -15.03 -58.07
N LYS A 261 11.73 -15.94 -58.80
CA LYS A 261 12.41 -16.69 -59.84
C LYS A 261 11.37 -17.28 -60.81
#